data_c57f9e8bdc1bce412d5c05f63f127568
#
_entry.id   c57f9e8bdc1bce412d5c05f63f127568
#
_cell.length_a   1.000
_cell.length_b   1.000
_cell.length_c   1.000
_cell.angle_alpha   90.00
_cell.angle_beta   90.00
_cell.angle_gamma   90.00
#
_symmetry.space_group_name_H-M   'P 1'
#
loop_
_entity.id
_entity.type
_entity.pdbx_description
1 polymer ?
#
loop_
_entity_poly.entity_id
_entity_poly.type
_entity_poly.pdbx_seq_one_letter_code
_entity_poly.pdbx_strand_id
1 'polypeptide(L)'
;MKSLHLFSKILQTLTDSTYVNRHIRRLIFCLILLNSKAYAQDIQFSQFYANVLYLNPAFAGSSHQTRVIGHQRLQWPGLDAKYITSSFSIDHFFTKTKSGLGLMMLRDIQGSNVISSTELSLQYSYELVITSKLAFRAGAQGTYASRYVNYNYLKFPDQYTVDGFTGQSTQEPFGYYKVDYFDVSAGGIMYSDKFWGGLSIYHINTPNQSFYGDVSNLPMKVMFSGGYKFNLTNKNNQSKDEDSDITVTPTFNYKSQGKSDQLDFGLYGIYHRIMLGMWYRGIPVKHYAKGLQNNESIVCLIGWKHKGLRIGYSYDFTVSKLNLGRTGGSHEINITYVFNKPPKKKKVLKKIPCPDFK
;
A
#
# COMPACT_ATOMS: atom_id res chain seq x y z
N MET A 1 11.03 -51.55 -27.72
CA MET A 1 11.97 -50.70 -28.50
C MET A 1 11.42 -50.12 -29.82
N LYS A 2 10.41 -50.73 -30.47
CA LYS A 2 9.83 -50.20 -31.73
C LYS A 2 8.89 -48.97 -31.54
N SER A 3 8.26 -48.80 -30.38
CA SER A 3 7.34 -47.70 -30.10
C SER A 3 8.03 -46.35 -29.84
N LEU A 4 9.24 -46.33 -29.27
CA LEU A 4 10.04 -45.14 -29.06
C LEU A 4 10.60 -44.57 -30.36
N HIS A 5 10.86 -45.40 -31.37
CA HIS A 5 11.41 -44.96 -32.65
C HIS A 5 10.32 -44.35 -33.53
N LEU A 6 9.04 -44.77 -33.38
CA LEU A 6 7.90 -44.17 -34.04
C LEU A 6 7.58 -42.77 -33.47
N PHE A 7 7.69 -42.62 -32.14
CA PHE A 7 7.45 -41.36 -31.47
C PHE A 7 8.52 -40.28 -31.82
N SER A 8 9.80 -40.72 -31.91
CA SER A 8 10.89 -39.81 -32.34
C SER A 8 10.76 -39.40 -33.81
N LYS A 9 10.29 -40.25 -34.72
CA LYS A 9 10.02 -39.89 -36.11
C LYS A 9 8.84 -38.97 -36.26
N ILE A 10 7.77 -39.12 -35.48
CA ILE A 10 6.64 -38.22 -35.46
C ILE A 10 7.04 -36.81 -34.89
N LEU A 11 7.89 -36.79 -33.87
CA LEU A 11 8.45 -35.53 -33.36
C LEU A 11 9.36 -34.83 -34.40
N GLN A 12 10.18 -35.60 -35.14
CA GLN A 12 11.03 -35.03 -36.19
C GLN A 12 10.24 -34.49 -37.40
N THR A 13 9.18 -35.19 -37.84
CA THR A 13 8.32 -34.71 -38.92
C THR A 13 7.50 -33.47 -38.52
N LEU A 14 7.21 -33.24 -37.23
CA LEU A 14 6.57 -32.05 -36.71
C LEU A 14 7.56 -30.88 -36.59
N THR A 15 8.89 -31.12 -36.61
CA THR A 15 9.92 -30.07 -36.51
C THR A 15 10.37 -29.51 -37.85
N ASP A 16 10.11 -30.17 -38.98
CA ASP A 16 10.63 -29.77 -40.30
C ASP A 16 9.72 -28.86 -41.12
N SER A 17 8.51 -28.54 -40.64
CA SER A 17 7.64 -27.58 -41.27
C SER A 17 7.72 -26.22 -40.55
N THR A 18 8.50 -25.31 -41.09
CA THR A 18 8.71 -23.95 -40.55
C THR A 18 7.40 -23.15 -40.40
N TYR A 19 6.34 -23.51 -41.14
CA TYR A 19 5.02 -22.88 -41.08
C TYR A 19 4.17 -23.45 -39.94
N VAL A 20 4.11 -24.77 -39.77
CA VAL A 20 3.38 -25.45 -38.71
C VAL A 20 4.00 -25.11 -37.34
N ASN A 21 5.32 -25.03 -37.25
CA ASN A 21 6.03 -24.61 -36.03
C ASN A 21 5.69 -23.20 -35.58
N ARG A 22 5.41 -22.26 -36.49
CA ARG A 22 5.06 -20.88 -36.14
C ARG A 22 3.64 -20.79 -35.57
N HIS A 23 2.69 -21.54 -36.07
CA HIS A 23 1.32 -21.58 -35.56
C HIS A 23 1.22 -22.36 -34.24
N ILE A 24 1.90 -23.47 -34.12
CA ILE A 24 1.98 -24.26 -32.87
C ILE A 24 2.67 -23.43 -31.76
N ARG A 25 3.76 -22.73 -32.03
CA ARG A 25 4.41 -21.84 -31.07
C ARG A 25 3.50 -20.69 -30.66
N ARG A 26 2.71 -20.13 -31.57
CA ARG A 26 1.70 -19.10 -31.27
C ARG A 26 0.57 -19.67 -30.43
N LEU A 27 0.08 -20.89 -30.74
CA LEU A 27 -0.95 -21.57 -29.99
C LEU A 27 -0.49 -21.91 -28.56
N ILE A 28 0.73 -22.44 -28.41
CA ILE A 28 1.35 -22.71 -27.12
C ILE A 28 1.56 -21.41 -26.34
N PHE A 29 2.00 -20.33 -27.01
CA PHE A 29 2.15 -19.02 -26.39
C PHE A 29 0.80 -18.45 -25.92
N CYS A 30 -0.28 -18.59 -26.72
CA CYS A 30 -1.62 -18.22 -26.32
C CYS A 30 -2.16 -19.09 -25.18
N LEU A 31 -1.89 -20.41 -25.18
CA LEU A 31 -2.28 -21.32 -24.09
C LEU A 31 -1.53 -21.02 -22.78
N ILE A 32 -0.28 -20.57 -22.86
CA ILE A 32 0.49 -20.14 -21.68
C ILE A 32 -0.05 -18.80 -21.13
N LEU A 33 -0.52 -17.91 -21.99
CA LEU A 33 -1.15 -16.64 -21.58
C LEU A 33 -2.50 -16.83 -20.88
N LEU A 34 -3.25 -17.88 -21.23
CA LEU A 34 -4.54 -18.20 -20.61
C LEU A 34 -4.45 -18.69 -19.16
N ASN A 35 -3.24 -19.07 -18.67
CA ASN A 35 -3.03 -19.52 -17.31
C ASN A 35 -2.40 -18.44 -16.38
N SER A 36 -2.29 -17.19 -16.82
CA SER A 36 -1.80 -16.11 -15.97
C SER A 36 -2.89 -15.67 -14.99
N LYS A 37 -2.88 -16.23 -13.79
CA LYS A 37 -3.69 -15.71 -12.67
C LYS A 37 -3.15 -14.32 -12.33
N ALA A 38 -3.88 -13.28 -12.68
CA ALA A 38 -3.60 -11.92 -12.21
C ALA A 38 -3.99 -11.84 -10.73
N TYR A 39 -3.01 -11.60 -9.86
CA TYR A 39 -3.26 -11.31 -8.45
C TYR A 39 -3.41 -9.80 -8.29
N ALA A 40 -4.54 -9.36 -7.76
CA ALA A 40 -4.73 -7.97 -7.37
C ALA A 40 -3.83 -7.66 -6.16
N GLN A 41 -3.20 -6.49 -6.18
CA GLN A 41 -2.46 -5.94 -5.06
C GLN A 41 -3.30 -4.89 -4.37
N ASP A 42 -3.12 -4.77 -3.05
CA ASP A 42 -3.73 -3.70 -2.28
C ASP A 42 -3.13 -2.34 -2.65
N ILE A 43 -3.89 -1.33 -2.27
CA ILE A 43 -3.54 0.08 -2.35
C ILE A 43 -2.18 0.33 -1.68
N GLN A 44 -1.43 1.25 -2.24
CA GLN A 44 -0.09 1.59 -1.81
C GLN A 44 0.04 3.09 -1.60
N PHE A 45 0.56 3.47 -0.45
CA PHE A 45 0.91 4.85 -0.13
C PHE A 45 2.41 5.05 -0.11
N SER A 46 2.87 6.17 -0.64
CA SER A 46 4.28 6.55 -0.58
C SER A 46 4.64 7.15 0.77
N GLN A 47 3.73 7.90 1.38
CA GLN A 47 3.86 8.39 2.74
C GLN A 47 3.27 7.38 3.75
N PHE A 48 3.75 6.12 3.70
CA PHE A 48 3.22 5.03 4.53
C PHE A 48 3.20 5.38 6.03
N TYR A 49 4.21 6.09 6.51
CA TYR A 49 4.32 6.55 7.90
C TYR A 49 3.29 7.63 8.28
N ALA A 50 2.75 8.35 7.31
CA ALA A 50 1.74 9.39 7.56
C ALA A 50 0.31 8.81 7.61
N ASN A 51 0.05 7.69 6.91
CA ASN A 51 -1.21 6.95 6.99
C ASN A 51 -1.09 5.77 7.95
N VAL A 52 -0.85 6.09 9.23
CA VAL A 52 -0.49 5.11 10.26
C VAL A 52 -1.56 4.06 10.52
N LEU A 53 -2.85 4.39 10.42
CA LEU A 53 -3.93 3.44 10.61
C LEU A 53 -4.01 2.41 9.47
N TYR A 54 -3.61 2.81 8.27
CA TYR A 54 -3.45 1.89 7.14
C TYR A 54 -2.19 1.02 7.26
N LEU A 55 -1.14 1.55 7.90
CA LEU A 55 0.11 0.83 8.08
C LEU A 55 0.00 -0.33 9.08
N ASN A 56 -0.68 -0.08 10.21
CA ASN A 56 -0.82 -1.10 11.27
C ASN A 56 -1.93 -0.67 12.24
N PRO A 57 -2.94 -1.52 12.53
CA PRO A 57 -4.03 -1.19 13.44
C PRO A 57 -3.56 -0.88 14.88
N ALA A 58 -2.39 -1.34 15.29
CA ALA A 58 -1.81 -1.01 16.58
C ALA A 58 -1.42 0.48 16.73
N PHE A 59 -1.41 1.27 15.65
CA PHE A 59 -1.21 2.73 15.71
C PHE A 59 -2.44 3.52 16.16
N ALA A 60 -3.63 2.91 16.27
CA ALA A 60 -4.80 3.60 16.78
C ALA A 60 -4.53 4.22 18.16
N GLY A 61 -4.75 5.53 18.32
CA GLY A 61 -4.41 6.27 19.54
C GLY A 61 -2.92 6.45 19.85
N SER A 62 -2.02 6.15 18.91
CA SER A 62 -0.56 6.23 19.12
C SER A 62 -0.06 7.65 19.41
N SER A 63 -0.80 8.66 18.99
CA SER A 63 -0.51 10.06 19.30
C SER A 63 -0.75 10.42 20.77
N HIS A 64 -1.37 9.54 21.59
CA HIS A 64 -1.87 9.81 22.94
C HIS A 64 -2.84 11.00 23.03
N GLN A 65 -3.42 11.39 21.90
CA GLN A 65 -4.37 12.49 21.72
C GLN A 65 -5.40 12.10 20.66
N THR A 66 -6.30 13.01 20.32
CA THR A 66 -7.13 12.85 19.13
C THR A 66 -6.32 13.31 17.91
N ARG A 67 -6.31 12.49 16.87
CA ARG A 67 -5.66 12.78 15.60
C ARG A 67 -6.63 12.57 14.46
N VAL A 68 -6.59 13.47 13.46
CA VAL A 68 -7.33 13.37 12.21
C VAL A 68 -6.33 13.40 11.07
N ILE A 69 -6.49 12.51 10.10
CA ILE A 69 -5.62 12.40 8.92
C ILE A 69 -6.48 12.37 7.67
N GLY A 70 -6.17 13.25 6.72
CA GLY A 70 -6.63 13.20 5.34
C GLY A 70 -5.49 12.84 4.41
N HIS A 71 -5.72 11.97 3.46
CA HIS A 71 -4.71 11.47 2.54
C HIS A 71 -5.28 11.32 1.14
N GLN A 72 -4.55 11.82 0.13
CA GLN A 72 -4.92 11.74 -1.27
C GLN A 72 -3.72 11.32 -2.11
N ARG A 73 -3.89 10.28 -2.93
CA ARG A 73 -2.89 9.80 -3.88
C ARG A 73 -3.46 9.77 -5.29
N LEU A 74 -2.72 10.30 -6.23
CA LEU A 74 -2.94 10.18 -7.66
C LEU A 74 -1.75 9.44 -8.28
N GLN A 75 -1.97 8.23 -8.73
CA GLN A 75 -0.92 7.39 -9.31
C GLN A 75 -1.08 7.31 -10.83
N TRP A 76 0.02 7.55 -11.55
CA TRP A 76 0.15 7.47 -13.00
C TRP A 76 -0.85 8.33 -13.77
N PRO A 77 -0.90 9.65 -13.51
CA PRO A 77 -1.84 10.56 -14.19
C PRO A 77 -1.67 10.61 -15.70
N GLY A 78 -0.50 10.23 -16.23
CA GLY A 78 -0.22 10.18 -17.67
C GLY A 78 -0.80 8.96 -18.38
N LEU A 79 -1.39 8.00 -17.66
CA LEU A 79 -2.05 6.83 -18.24
C LEU A 79 -3.57 7.02 -18.24
N ASP A 80 -4.24 6.44 -19.23
CA ASP A 80 -5.71 6.36 -19.22
C ASP A 80 -6.23 5.56 -18.03
N ALA A 81 -5.47 4.54 -17.61
CA ALA A 81 -5.75 3.70 -16.45
C ALA A 81 -5.14 4.26 -15.15
N LYS A 82 -5.42 5.53 -14.82
CA LYS A 82 -4.97 6.16 -13.58
C LYS A 82 -5.65 5.59 -12.33
N TYR A 83 -4.98 5.72 -11.18
CA TYR A 83 -5.50 5.32 -9.87
C TYR A 83 -5.64 6.55 -8.97
N ILE A 84 -6.77 6.65 -8.30
CA ILE A 84 -7.06 7.72 -7.35
C ILE A 84 -7.46 7.10 -6.03
N THR A 85 -6.64 7.30 -4.99
CA THR A 85 -6.89 6.78 -3.65
C THR A 85 -7.06 7.92 -2.67
N SER A 86 -8.15 7.91 -1.93
CA SER A 86 -8.47 8.88 -0.87
C SER A 86 -8.65 8.14 0.43
N SER A 87 -8.08 8.62 1.53
CA SER A 87 -8.38 8.11 2.86
C SER A 87 -8.60 9.24 3.86
N PHE A 88 -9.49 8.99 4.79
CA PHE A 88 -9.76 9.84 5.94
C PHE A 88 -9.79 8.99 7.18
N SER A 89 -9.10 9.42 8.23
CA SER A 89 -9.10 8.68 9.49
C SER A 89 -9.12 9.60 10.70
N ILE A 90 -9.70 9.09 11.78
CA ILE A 90 -9.69 9.71 13.11
C ILE A 90 -9.34 8.65 14.14
N ASP A 91 -8.47 8.99 15.07
CA ASP A 91 -8.15 8.12 16.19
C ASP A 91 -8.01 8.89 17.51
N HIS A 92 -8.29 8.19 18.60
CA HIS A 92 -8.23 8.75 19.95
C HIS A 92 -7.62 7.75 20.93
N PHE A 93 -6.87 8.25 21.91
CA PHE A 93 -6.30 7.46 22.99
C PHE A 93 -7.01 7.71 24.32
N PHE A 94 -7.50 6.64 24.93
CA PHE A 94 -8.13 6.64 26.24
C PHE A 94 -7.11 6.31 27.32
N THR A 95 -6.59 7.33 28.00
CA THR A 95 -5.50 7.18 28.98
C THR A 95 -5.85 6.27 30.16
N LYS A 96 -7.12 6.24 30.58
CA LYS A 96 -7.56 5.41 31.71
C LYS A 96 -7.48 3.91 31.42
N THR A 97 -7.87 3.52 30.22
CA THR A 97 -7.90 2.12 29.76
C THR A 97 -6.65 1.73 28.98
N LYS A 98 -5.72 2.69 28.73
CA LYS A 98 -4.53 2.50 27.89
C LYS A 98 -4.89 1.96 26.48
N SER A 99 -6.04 2.34 25.97
CA SER A 99 -6.59 1.83 24.71
C SER A 99 -6.72 2.94 23.69
N GLY A 100 -6.54 2.60 22.41
CA GLY A 100 -6.82 3.46 21.27
C GLY A 100 -7.99 2.95 20.46
N LEU A 101 -8.82 3.87 19.99
CA LEU A 101 -9.85 3.59 18.99
C LEU A 101 -9.53 4.41 17.74
N GLY A 102 -9.72 3.81 16.58
CA GLY A 102 -9.55 4.44 15.27
C GLY A 102 -10.69 4.09 14.34
N LEU A 103 -11.08 5.04 13.53
CA LEU A 103 -12.01 4.88 12.41
C LEU A 103 -11.31 5.37 11.16
N MET A 104 -11.33 4.57 10.08
CA MET A 104 -10.74 4.92 8.80
C MET A 104 -11.73 4.61 7.68
N MET A 105 -11.91 5.58 6.81
CA MET A 105 -12.60 5.41 5.53
C MET A 105 -11.58 5.53 4.40
N LEU A 106 -11.63 4.61 3.45
CA LEU A 106 -10.76 4.58 2.29
C LEU A 106 -11.59 4.38 1.05
N ARG A 107 -11.31 5.15 0.00
CA ARG A 107 -11.90 4.99 -1.32
C ARG A 107 -10.79 4.92 -2.37
N ASP A 108 -10.87 3.91 -3.21
CA ASP A 108 -9.95 3.69 -4.32
C ASP A 108 -10.71 3.58 -5.63
N ILE A 109 -10.22 4.27 -6.65
CA ILE A 109 -10.78 4.30 -7.99
C ILE A 109 -9.66 3.88 -8.95
N GLN A 110 -9.92 2.82 -9.70
CA GLN A 110 -8.95 2.18 -10.59
C GLN A 110 -9.42 2.21 -12.03
N GLY A 111 -8.47 2.35 -12.98
CA GLY A 111 -8.75 2.23 -14.40
C GLY A 111 -9.75 3.26 -14.92
N SER A 112 -9.60 4.53 -14.53
CA SER A 112 -10.54 5.61 -14.93
C SER A 112 -11.99 5.33 -14.54
N ASN A 113 -12.19 4.80 -13.32
CA ASN A 113 -13.48 4.48 -12.72
C ASN A 113 -14.14 3.17 -13.22
N VAL A 114 -13.37 2.27 -13.81
CA VAL A 114 -13.86 0.91 -14.15
C VAL A 114 -14.13 0.11 -12.87
N ILE A 115 -13.19 0.15 -11.90
CA ILE A 115 -13.34 -0.49 -10.60
C ILE A 115 -13.21 0.56 -9.52
N SER A 116 -14.10 0.52 -8.53
CA SER A 116 -13.94 1.32 -7.31
C SER A 116 -14.16 0.46 -6.08
N SER A 117 -13.42 0.74 -5.00
CA SER A 117 -13.63 0.14 -3.69
C SER A 117 -13.80 1.22 -2.64
N THR A 118 -14.66 0.93 -1.67
CA THR A 118 -14.87 1.77 -0.48
C THR A 118 -14.78 0.87 0.73
N GLU A 119 -13.93 1.25 1.68
CA GLU A 119 -13.67 0.49 2.90
C GLU A 119 -13.95 1.36 4.12
N LEU A 120 -14.61 0.80 5.10
CA LEU A 120 -14.83 1.40 6.41
C LEU A 120 -14.23 0.49 7.47
N SER A 121 -13.20 0.96 8.16
CA SER A 121 -12.43 0.17 9.12
C SER A 121 -12.58 0.73 10.53
N LEU A 122 -12.89 -0.14 11.49
CA LEU A 122 -12.85 0.14 12.92
C LEU A 122 -11.62 -0.55 13.51
N GLN A 123 -10.85 0.20 14.29
CA GLN A 123 -9.59 -0.27 14.87
C GLN A 123 -9.60 -0.09 16.38
N TYR A 124 -9.09 -1.09 17.07
CA TYR A 124 -8.86 -1.08 18.51
C TYR A 124 -7.40 -1.41 18.78
N SER A 125 -6.78 -0.70 19.71
CA SER A 125 -5.44 -1.03 20.19
C SER A 125 -5.33 -0.96 21.70
N TYR A 126 -4.41 -1.75 22.25
CA TYR A 126 -4.10 -1.75 23.68
C TYR A 126 -2.59 -1.54 23.89
N GLU A 127 -2.22 -0.64 24.79
CA GLU A 127 -0.84 -0.31 25.10
C GLU A 127 -0.38 -1.02 26.37
N LEU A 128 0.67 -1.83 26.24
CA LEU A 128 1.36 -2.51 27.34
C LEU A 128 2.72 -1.85 27.57
N VAL A 129 2.87 -1.19 28.69
CA VAL A 129 4.15 -0.62 29.14
C VAL A 129 5.01 -1.72 29.73
N ILE A 130 6.08 -2.10 29.04
CA ILE A 130 7.02 -3.16 29.47
C ILE A 130 8.04 -2.57 30.46
N THR A 131 8.64 -1.43 30.11
CA THR A 131 9.55 -0.70 30.98
C THR A 131 9.30 0.80 30.87
N SER A 132 10.00 1.63 31.66
CA SER A 132 9.93 3.09 31.54
C SER A 132 10.37 3.64 30.17
N LYS A 133 11.02 2.82 29.33
CA LYS A 133 11.58 3.22 28.02
C LYS A 133 11.03 2.39 26.85
N LEU A 134 10.32 1.30 27.12
CA LEU A 134 9.86 0.35 26.12
C LEU A 134 8.37 0.05 26.32
N ALA A 135 7.59 0.18 25.26
CA ALA A 135 6.20 -0.20 25.24
C ALA A 135 5.87 -1.08 24.01
N PHE A 136 4.84 -1.89 24.16
CA PHE A 136 4.25 -2.69 23.10
C PHE A 136 2.78 -2.30 22.94
N ARG A 137 2.30 -2.26 21.71
CA ARG A 137 0.87 -2.09 21.41
C ARG A 137 0.42 -3.22 20.52
N ALA A 138 -0.66 -3.87 20.91
CA ALA A 138 -1.41 -4.80 20.05
C ALA A 138 -2.60 -4.08 19.46
N GLY A 139 -2.98 -4.42 18.23
CA GLY A 139 -4.14 -3.84 17.56
C GLY A 139 -4.90 -4.86 16.74
N ALA A 140 -6.19 -4.66 16.62
CA ALA A 140 -7.10 -5.41 15.76
C ALA A 140 -7.94 -4.45 14.93
N GLN A 141 -8.36 -4.89 13.75
CA GLN A 141 -9.19 -4.14 12.81
C GLN A 141 -10.25 -5.03 12.21
N GLY A 142 -11.47 -4.52 12.14
CA GLY A 142 -12.56 -5.04 11.34
C GLY A 142 -12.89 -4.05 10.24
N THR A 143 -12.99 -4.50 9.00
CA THR A 143 -13.26 -3.68 7.82
C THR A 143 -14.48 -4.22 7.08
N TYR A 144 -15.42 -3.34 6.79
CA TYR A 144 -16.45 -3.58 5.79
C TYR A 144 -16.01 -2.97 4.47
N ALA A 145 -15.92 -3.80 3.45
CA ALA A 145 -15.46 -3.41 2.12
C ALA A 145 -16.58 -3.61 1.09
N SER A 146 -16.74 -2.62 0.24
CA SER A 146 -17.67 -2.63 -0.89
C SER A 146 -16.91 -2.35 -2.17
N ARG A 147 -16.91 -3.30 -3.10
CA ARG A 147 -16.30 -3.15 -4.44
C ARG A 147 -17.39 -3.04 -5.49
N TYR A 148 -17.15 -2.16 -6.44
CA TYR A 148 -18.06 -1.90 -7.55
C TYR A 148 -17.30 -1.95 -8.88
N VAL A 149 -17.88 -2.57 -9.90
CA VAL A 149 -17.39 -2.57 -11.28
C VAL A 149 -18.39 -1.90 -12.19
N ASN A 150 -17.90 -0.97 -13.01
CA ASN A 150 -18.72 -0.29 -14.02
C ASN A 150 -18.46 -0.90 -15.39
N TYR A 151 -19.29 -1.85 -15.77
CA TYR A 151 -19.19 -2.56 -17.05
C TYR A 151 -19.33 -1.63 -18.26
N ASN A 152 -19.96 -0.45 -18.12
CA ASN A 152 -20.15 0.50 -19.23
C ASN A 152 -18.81 1.12 -19.71
N TYR A 153 -17.77 1.09 -18.89
CA TYR A 153 -16.42 1.54 -19.28
C TYR A 153 -15.56 0.43 -19.86
N LEU A 154 -16.04 -0.83 -19.83
CA LEU A 154 -15.35 -1.96 -20.46
C LEU A 154 -15.73 -2.06 -21.93
N LYS A 155 -14.76 -2.51 -22.72
CA LYS A 155 -14.97 -2.84 -24.14
C LYS A 155 -14.68 -4.32 -24.32
N PHE A 156 -15.62 -5.03 -24.93
CA PHE A 156 -15.58 -6.47 -25.10
C PHE A 156 -15.20 -6.83 -26.53
N PRO A 157 -14.61 -8.03 -26.76
CA PRO A 157 -14.18 -8.46 -28.09
C PRO A 157 -15.31 -8.46 -29.15
N ASP A 158 -16.54 -8.82 -28.75
CA ASP A 158 -17.72 -8.86 -29.62
C ASP A 158 -18.19 -7.49 -30.13
N GLN A 159 -17.67 -6.41 -29.50
CA GLN A 159 -17.93 -5.02 -29.91
C GLN A 159 -16.95 -4.52 -30.96
N TYR A 160 -16.01 -5.35 -31.43
CA TYR A 160 -15.00 -4.97 -32.40
C TYR A 160 -15.22 -5.73 -33.74
N THR A 161 -15.10 -5.02 -34.84
CA THR A 161 -15.01 -5.55 -36.19
C THR A 161 -13.64 -5.26 -36.78
N VAL A 162 -13.42 -5.67 -38.04
CA VAL A 162 -12.19 -5.35 -38.78
C VAL A 162 -11.98 -3.84 -38.94
N ASP A 163 -13.08 -3.07 -38.90
CA ASP A 163 -13.09 -1.61 -39.03
C ASP A 163 -12.95 -0.89 -37.68
N GLY A 164 -12.91 -1.63 -36.54
CA GLY A 164 -12.72 -1.07 -35.20
C GLY A 164 -13.91 -1.26 -34.26
N PHE A 165 -14.00 -0.40 -33.24
CA PHE A 165 -15.04 -0.43 -32.22
C PHE A 165 -16.38 0.04 -32.77
N THR A 166 -17.39 -0.79 -32.67
CA THR A 166 -18.72 -0.54 -33.27
C THR A 166 -19.68 0.30 -32.43
N GLY A 167 -19.39 0.42 -31.11
CA GLY A 167 -20.31 1.07 -30.16
C GLY A 167 -21.58 0.29 -29.84
N GLN A 168 -21.74 -0.92 -30.36
CA GLN A 168 -22.89 -1.77 -30.06
C GLN A 168 -22.81 -2.33 -28.65
N SER A 169 -23.97 -2.73 -28.09
CA SER A 169 -24.03 -3.43 -26.81
C SER A 169 -23.38 -4.79 -26.92
N THR A 170 -22.57 -5.17 -25.92
CA THR A 170 -22.00 -6.52 -25.85
C THR A 170 -23.06 -7.57 -25.55
N GLN A 171 -22.85 -8.78 -26.05
CA GLN A 171 -23.61 -9.99 -25.71
C GLN A 171 -22.93 -10.79 -24.58
N GLU A 172 -21.73 -10.36 -24.13
CA GLU A 172 -21.01 -11.00 -23.02
C GLU A 172 -21.80 -10.88 -21.71
N PRO A 173 -21.90 -11.97 -20.92
CA PRO A 173 -22.61 -11.94 -19.65
C PRO A 173 -21.84 -11.10 -18.63
N PHE A 174 -22.55 -10.22 -17.93
CA PHE A 174 -21.99 -9.46 -16.82
C PHE A 174 -22.09 -10.25 -15.52
N GLY A 175 -21.07 -10.10 -14.69
CA GLY A 175 -21.10 -10.54 -13.29
C GLY A 175 -21.87 -9.58 -12.39
N TYR A 176 -21.65 -9.68 -11.10
CA TYR A 176 -22.25 -8.76 -10.14
C TYR A 176 -21.62 -7.36 -10.28
N TYR A 177 -22.44 -6.32 -10.26
CA TYR A 177 -21.96 -4.94 -10.27
C TYR A 177 -21.28 -4.55 -8.95
N LYS A 178 -21.64 -5.22 -7.85
CA LYS A 178 -21.22 -4.91 -6.51
C LYS A 178 -20.92 -6.18 -5.73
N VAL A 179 -19.85 -6.16 -4.96
CA VAL A 179 -19.49 -7.23 -4.02
C VAL A 179 -19.13 -6.58 -2.70
N ASP A 180 -19.77 -7.05 -1.64
CA ASP A 180 -19.51 -6.63 -0.27
C ASP A 180 -18.86 -7.78 0.50
N TYR A 181 -17.89 -7.47 1.35
CA TYR A 181 -17.26 -8.45 2.20
C TYR A 181 -16.76 -7.82 3.51
N PHE A 182 -16.56 -8.68 4.50
CA PHE A 182 -15.96 -8.31 5.76
C PHE A 182 -14.52 -8.82 5.83
N ASP A 183 -13.61 -7.99 6.33
CA ASP A 183 -12.19 -8.29 6.45
C ASP A 183 -11.69 -8.09 7.88
N VAL A 184 -10.74 -8.93 8.29
CA VAL A 184 -10.15 -8.91 9.63
C VAL A 184 -8.64 -8.76 9.52
N SER A 185 -8.09 -7.88 10.35
CA SER A 185 -6.65 -7.61 10.37
C SER A 185 -6.16 -7.46 11.81
N ALA A 186 -4.89 -7.74 12.04
CA ALA A 186 -4.25 -7.59 13.33
C ALA A 186 -2.83 -7.03 13.19
N GLY A 187 -2.31 -6.45 14.27
CA GLY A 187 -0.94 -5.97 14.26
C GLY A 187 -0.38 -5.73 15.64
N GLY A 188 0.93 -5.59 15.69
CA GLY A 188 1.67 -5.26 16.89
C GLY A 188 2.80 -4.28 16.60
N ILE A 189 3.10 -3.40 17.56
CA ILE A 189 4.18 -2.42 17.47
C ILE A 189 4.94 -2.43 18.79
N MET A 190 6.24 -2.53 18.69
CA MET A 190 7.16 -2.28 19.80
C MET A 190 7.87 -0.96 19.56
N TYR A 191 7.96 -0.11 20.57
CA TYR A 191 8.57 1.21 20.43
C TYR A 191 9.23 1.72 21.71
N SER A 192 10.17 2.61 21.49
CA SER A 192 10.87 3.37 22.52
C SER A 192 10.95 4.85 22.11
N ASP A 193 11.70 5.67 22.84
CA ASP A 193 11.95 7.08 22.47
C ASP A 193 12.73 7.23 21.15
N LYS A 194 13.47 6.19 20.73
CA LYS A 194 14.39 6.26 19.59
C LYS A 194 14.02 5.33 18.45
N PHE A 195 13.41 4.19 18.71
CA PHE A 195 13.07 3.22 17.68
C PHE A 195 11.62 2.80 17.77
N TRP A 196 11.11 2.33 16.67
CA TRP A 196 9.85 1.62 16.57
C TRP A 196 9.97 0.50 15.52
N GLY A 197 9.23 -0.57 15.72
CA GLY A 197 9.12 -1.65 14.76
C GLY A 197 7.78 -2.34 14.93
N GLY A 198 7.14 -2.71 13.83
CA GLY A 198 5.81 -3.30 13.85
C GLY A 198 5.62 -4.35 12.79
N LEU A 199 4.76 -5.31 13.11
CA LEU A 199 4.25 -6.35 12.23
C LEU A 199 2.73 -6.19 12.13
N SER A 200 2.18 -6.25 10.92
CA SER A 200 0.73 -6.31 10.70
C SER A 200 0.37 -7.37 9.67
N ILE A 201 -0.79 -7.98 9.85
CA ILE A 201 -1.36 -8.99 8.98
C ILE A 201 -2.77 -8.53 8.62
N TYR A 202 -3.02 -8.36 7.32
CA TYR A 202 -4.30 -7.98 6.75
C TYR A 202 -4.91 -9.18 6.01
N HIS A 203 -6.22 -9.16 5.85
CA HIS A 203 -6.98 -10.19 5.14
C HIS A 203 -6.79 -11.58 5.77
N ILE A 204 -6.83 -11.66 7.11
CA ILE A 204 -6.64 -12.91 7.85
C ILE A 204 -7.71 -13.94 7.47
N ASN A 205 -8.94 -13.49 7.22
CA ASN A 205 -10.07 -14.31 6.79
C ASN A 205 -10.13 -14.54 5.28
N THR A 206 -9.16 -14.01 4.49
CA THR A 206 -9.06 -14.16 3.03
C THR A 206 -10.43 -14.05 2.32
N PRO A 207 -11.13 -12.89 2.42
CA PRO A 207 -12.50 -12.77 1.94
C PRO A 207 -12.59 -12.97 0.42
N ASN A 208 -13.72 -13.50 -0.06
CA ASN A 208 -13.99 -13.63 -1.49
C ASN A 208 -14.43 -12.28 -2.06
N GLN A 209 -13.76 -11.81 -3.12
CA GLN A 209 -14.01 -10.53 -3.80
C GLN A 209 -14.46 -10.70 -5.26
N SER A 210 -14.94 -11.90 -5.64
CA SER A 210 -15.32 -12.22 -7.00
C SER A 210 -16.60 -11.50 -7.44
N PHE A 211 -16.57 -10.89 -8.62
CA PHE A 211 -17.75 -10.33 -9.27
C PHE A 211 -18.57 -11.38 -10.05
N TYR A 212 -18.06 -12.60 -10.22
CA TYR A 212 -18.70 -13.66 -11.01
C TYR A 212 -19.26 -14.82 -10.17
N GLY A 213 -19.18 -14.71 -8.84
CA GLY A 213 -19.69 -15.75 -7.93
C GLY A 213 -18.76 -16.97 -7.77
N ASP A 214 -17.64 -17.00 -8.47
CA ASP A 214 -16.57 -17.98 -8.29
C ASP A 214 -15.68 -17.62 -7.09
N VAL A 215 -14.60 -18.39 -6.87
CA VAL A 215 -13.67 -18.16 -5.77
C VAL A 215 -12.53 -17.25 -6.23
N SER A 216 -12.51 -16.01 -5.73
CA SER A 216 -11.42 -15.05 -5.90
C SER A 216 -11.03 -14.47 -4.54
N ASN A 217 -10.33 -15.27 -3.74
CA ASN A 217 -9.95 -14.87 -2.40
C ASN A 217 -8.88 -13.77 -2.43
N LEU A 218 -9.08 -12.73 -1.62
CA LEU A 218 -8.09 -11.69 -1.37
C LEU A 218 -6.93 -12.29 -0.56
N PRO A 219 -5.70 -12.33 -1.09
CA PRO A 219 -4.59 -12.96 -0.39
C PRO A 219 -4.22 -12.21 0.88
N MET A 220 -3.85 -12.95 1.91
CA MET A 220 -3.28 -12.38 3.13
C MET A 220 -2.08 -11.49 2.81
N LYS A 221 -2.05 -10.30 3.43
CA LYS A 221 -0.95 -9.34 3.32
C LYS A 221 -0.22 -9.24 4.65
N VAL A 222 1.09 -9.44 4.62
CA VAL A 222 1.98 -9.28 5.77
C VAL A 222 2.84 -8.04 5.55
N MET A 223 2.90 -7.16 6.55
CA MET A 223 3.73 -5.96 6.50
C MET A 223 4.65 -5.93 7.72
N PHE A 224 5.92 -5.59 7.48
CA PHE A 224 6.92 -5.36 8.51
C PHE A 224 7.55 -3.99 8.30
N SER A 225 7.42 -3.11 9.28
CA SER A 225 7.87 -1.72 9.17
C SER A 225 8.61 -1.28 10.42
N GLY A 226 9.54 -0.34 10.26
CA GLY A 226 10.30 0.17 11.38
C GLY A 226 11.16 1.37 11.04
N GLY A 227 11.71 1.98 12.08
CA GLY A 227 12.61 3.11 11.95
C GLY A 227 13.37 3.42 13.24
N TYR A 228 14.46 4.16 13.08
CA TYR A 228 15.29 4.61 14.20
C TYR A 228 15.56 6.10 14.10
N LYS A 229 15.24 6.85 15.16
CA LYS A 229 15.37 8.30 15.24
C LYS A 229 16.72 8.70 15.84
N PHE A 230 17.54 9.35 15.04
CA PHE A 230 18.76 10.02 15.48
C PHE A 230 18.47 11.50 15.78
N ASN A 231 18.73 11.93 16.99
CA ASN A 231 18.70 13.36 17.36
C ASN A 231 20.07 13.96 17.13
N LEU A 232 20.15 14.94 16.24
CA LEU A 232 21.38 15.66 15.91
C LEU A 232 21.50 17.00 16.66
N THR A 233 20.48 17.41 17.39
CA THR A 233 20.48 18.63 18.21
C THR A 233 21.44 18.49 19.36
N ASN A 234 22.37 19.44 19.52
CA ASN A 234 23.29 19.49 20.65
C ASN A 234 22.52 19.63 21.98
N LYS A 235 22.88 18.82 22.99
CA LYS A 235 22.23 18.81 24.31
C LYS A 235 22.22 20.18 25.00
N ASN A 236 23.19 21.03 24.70
CA ASN A 236 23.31 22.37 25.24
C ASN A 236 22.32 23.39 24.62
N ASN A 237 21.76 23.09 23.45
CA ASN A 237 20.81 23.92 22.73
C ASN A 237 19.38 23.32 22.73
N GLN A 238 19.06 22.42 23.66
CA GLN A 238 17.70 21.97 23.86
C GLN A 238 16.85 23.15 24.35
N SER A 239 16.43 24.00 23.40
CA SER A 239 15.39 24.97 23.68
C SER A 239 14.14 24.20 24.06
N LYS A 240 13.31 24.76 24.94
CA LYS A 240 12.02 24.19 25.33
C LYS A 240 11.03 24.14 24.14
N ASP A 241 11.43 24.66 23.00
CA ASP A 241 10.65 24.70 21.77
C ASP A 241 10.80 23.36 21.02
N GLU A 242 9.72 22.60 20.93
CA GLU A 242 9.64 21.34 20.14
C GLU A 242 9.98 21.56 18.65
N ASP A 243 10.00 22.80 18.18
CA ASP A 243 10.31 23.19 16.80
C ASP A 243 11.81 23.32 16.51
N SER A 244 12.70 23.19 17.52
CA SER A 244 14.17 23.35 17.34
C SER A 244 14.92 22.04 17.09
N ASP A 245 14.25 20.90 17.13
CA ASP A 245 14.88 19.60 16.98
C ASP A 245 15.34 19.33 15.53
N ILE A 246 16.63 18.94 15.39
CA ILE A 246 17.15 18.38 14.13
C ILE A 246 17.22 16.88 14.29
N THR A 247 16.47 16.15 13.44
CA THR A 247 16.42 14.68 13.52
C THR A 247 16.57 14.06 12.14
N VAL A 248 17.22 12.88 12.10
CA VAL A 248 17.24 12.01 10.91
C VAL A 248 16.72 10.64 11.30
N THR A 249 15.84 10.09 10.49
CA THR A 249 15.17 8.81 10.76
C THR A 249 15.26 7.92 9.53
N PRO A 250 16.20 6.99 9.44
CA PRO A 250 16.12 5.87 8.52
C PRO A 250 14.89 5.03 8.85
N THR A 251 14.20 4.60 7.82
CA THR A 251 12.95 3.82 7.91
C THR A 251 12.85 2.82 6.78
N PHE A 252 12.12 1.75 7.04
CA PHE A 252 11.79 0.77 6.03
C PHE A 252 10.35 0.28 6.21
N ASN A 253 9.78 -0.22 5.12
CA ASN A 253 8.50 -0.89 5.10
C ASN A 253 8.53 -2.02 4.07
N TYR A 254 8.52 -3.26 4.55
CA TYR A 254 8.40 -4.45 3.71
C TYR A 254 6.96 -4.93 3.73
N LYS A 255 6.42 -5.28 2.59
CA LYS A 255 5.10 -5.90 2.45
C LYS A 255 5.18 -7.09 1.49
N SER A 256 4.39 -8.11 1.80
CA SER A 256 4.22 -9.30 0.97
C SER A 256 2.73 -9.65 0.89
N GLN A 257 2.22 -9.84 -0.32
CA GLN A 257 0.83 -10.22 -0.58
C GLN A 257 0.78 -11.16 -1.79
N GLY A 258 0.32 -12.39 -1.59
CA GLY A 258 0.27 -13.40 -2.65
C GLY A 258 1.67 -13.68 -3.23
N LYS A 259 1.86 -13.37 -4.51
CA LYS A 259 3.15 -13.51 -5.21
C LYS A 259 3.97 -12.23 -5.28
N SER A 260 3.41 -11.14 -4.78
CA SER A 260 4.04 -9.82 -4.81
C SER A 260 4.66 -9.48 -3.47
N ASP A 261 5.85 -8.93 -3.52
CA ASP A 261 6.53 -8.34 -2.38
C ASP A 261 7.23 -7.05 -2.79
N GLN A 262 7.38 -6.16 -1.82
CA GLN A 262 7.96 -4.85 -2.00
C GLN A 262 8.67 -4.40 -0.74
N LEU A 263 9.76 -3.69 -0.92
CA LEU A 263 10.51 -3.02 0.13
C LEU A 263 10.61 -1.53 -0.20
N ASP A 264 10.14 -0.70 0.71
CA ASP A 264 10.41 0.73 0.72
C ASP A 264 11.48 0.98 1.80
N PHE A 265 12.61 1.58 1.45
CA PHE A 265 13.62 1.95 2.42
C PHE A 265 14.22 3.32 2.09
N GLY A 266 14.52 4.07 3.10
CA GLY A 266 15.05 5.42 2.94
C GLY A 266 15.17 6.14 4.26
N LEU A 267 15.24 7.45 4.18
CA LEU A 267 15.38 8.32 5.34
C LEU A 267 14.54 9.59 5.16
N TYR A 268 14.14 10.15 6.25
CA TYR A 268 13.64 11.53 6.30
C TYR A 268 14.31 12.26 7.45
N GLY A 269 14.50 13.56 7.23
CA GLY A 269 15.04 14.49 8.20
C GLY A 269 14.04 15.58 8.54
N ILE A 270 14.04 16.01 9.78
CA ILE A 270 13.28 17.17 10.25
C ILE A 270 14.28 18.23 10.68
N TYR A 271 14.14 19.42 10.10
CA TYR A 271 14.88 20.62 10.45
C TYR A 271 13.87 21.71 10.82
N HIS A 272 13.76 22.00 12.10
CA HIS A 272 12.73 22.90 12.63
C HIS A 272 11.31 22.48 12.21
N ARG A 273 10.71 23.22 11.30
CA ARG A 273 9.33 23.01 10.81
C ARG A 273 9.27 22.29 9.48
N ILE A 274 10.41 22.11 8.82
CA ILE A 274 10.49 21.50 7.50
C ILE A 274 10.89 20.04 7.64
N MET A 275 10.22 19.16 6.92
CA MET A 275 10.61 17.78 6.73
C MET A 275 11.00 17.54 5.27
N LEU A 276 12.12 16.87 5.07
CA LEU A 276 12.55 16.36 3.78
C LEU A 276 12.77 14.87 3.91
N GLY A 277 12.39 14.12 2.89
CA GLY A 277 12.56 12.68 2.87
C GLY A 277 12.82 12.16 1.46
N MET A 278 13.52 11.04 1.42
CA MET A 278 13.75 10.29 0.19
C MET A 278 13.83 8.80 0.49
N TRP A 279 13.17 7.98 -0.31
CA TRP A 279 13.25 6.53 -0.24
C TRP A 279 13.14 5.88 -1.61
N TYR A 280 13.72 4.70 -1.67
CA TYR A 280 13.66 3.82 -2.82
C TYR A 280 12.60 2.75 -2.58
N ARG A 281 11.81 2.47 -3.62
CA ARG A 281 10.77 1.44 -3.63
C ARG A 281 11.14 0.36 -4.61
N GLY A 282 11.31 -0.85 -4.10
CA GLY A 282 11.69 -2.03 -4.86
C GLY A 282 12.65 -2.93 -4.11
N ILE A 283 12.89 -4.12 -4.65
CA ILE A 283 13.89 -5.09 -4.16
C ILE A 283 14.92 -5.30 -5.26
N PRO A 284 16.05 -4.56 -5.25
CA PRO A 284 16.99 -4.52 -6.39
C PRO A 284 17.57 -5.87 -6.79
N VAL A 285 17.71 -6.78 -5.80
CA VAL A 285 18.28 -8.13 -6.00
C VAL A 285 17.25 -9.13 -6.51
N LYS A 286 15.98 -8.79 -6.53
CA LYS A 286 14.90 -9.69 -6.93
C LYS A 286 14.47 -9.44 -8.37
N HIS A 287 14.32 -10.52 -9.11
CA HIS A 287 13.79 -10.54 -10.47
C HIS A 287 12.47 -11.30 -10.50
N TYR A 288 11.43 -10.73 -11.06
CA TYR A 288 10.15 -11.43 -11.30
C TYR A 288 10.24 -12.38 -12.50
N ALA A 289 11.03 -11.99 -13.52
CA ALA A 289 11.33 -12.76 -14.73
C ALA A 289 12.67 -12.31 -15.31
N LYS A 290 13.21 -13.05 -16.28
CA LYS A 290 14.45 -12.66 -16.98
C LYS A 290 14.35 -11.25 -17.54
N GLY A 291 15.20 -10.34 -17.03
CA GLY A 291 15.23 -8.93 -17.43
C GLY A 291 14.10 -8.06 -16.85
N LEU A 292 13.34 -8.54 -15.85
CA LEU A 292 12.32 -7.77 -15.14
C LEU A 292 12.69 -7.68 -13.65
N GLN A 293 13.37 -6.58 -13.30
CA GLN A 293 13.75 -6.29 -11.91
C GLN A 293 12.55 -5.77 -11.11
N ASN A 294 12.59 -6.00 -9.79
CA ASN A 294 11.62 -5.46 -8.85
C ASN A 294 12.01 -4.03 -8.46
N ASN A 295 11.92 -3.10 -9.42
CA ASN A 295 12.14 -1.67 -9.23
C ASN A 295 10.87 -0.91 -9.57
N GLU A 296 10.42 -0.02 -8.69
CA GLU A 296 9.21 0.76 -8.96
C GLU A 296 9.50 2.25 -9.05
N SER A 297 9.96 2.88 -7.95
CA SER A 297 10.14 4.33 -7.93
C SER A 297 11.17 4.80 -6.90
N ILE A 298 11.66 6.02 -7.12
CA ILE A 298 12.32 6.85 -6.12
C ILE A 298 11.30 7.88 -5.66
N VAL A 299 11.10 8.01 -4.37
CA VAL A 299 10.13 8.92 -3.77
C VAL A 299 10.86 10.06 -3.10
N CYS A 300 10.47 11.30 -3.42
CA CYS A 300 10.92 12.51 -2.74
C CYS A 300 9.75 13.13 -1.97
N LEU A 301 10.02 13.58 -0.77
CA LEU A 301 9.06 14.19 0.14
C LEU A 301 9.50 15.57 0.60
N ILE A 302 8.55 16.48 0.64
CA ILE A 302 8.64 17.73 1.39
C ILE A 302 7.44 17.83 2.34
N GLY A 303 7.68 18.25 3.57
CA GLY A 303 6.62 18.43 4.57
C GLY A 303 6.84 19.67 5.42
N TRP A 304 5.77 20.11 6.03
CA TRP A 304 5.75 21.25 6.93
C TRP A 304 4.92 20.93 8.18
N LYS A 305 5.41 21.33 9.35
CA LYS A 305 4.71 21.17 10.61
C LYS A 305 4.62 22.50 11.38
N HIS A 306 3.47 22.73 11.99
CA HIS A 306 3.30 23.84 12.92
C HIS A 306 2.20 23.52 13.93
N LYS A 307 2.57 23.53 15.22
CA LYS A 307 1.68 23.22 16.37
C LYS A 307 0.86 21.95 16.16
N GLY A 308 -0.07 21.49 15.98
CA GLY A 308 -0.74 20.21 15.71
C GLY A 308 -0.93 19.91 14.23
N LEU A 309 -0.72 20.90 13.33
CA LEU A 309 -0.91 20.73 11.90
C LEU A 309 0.35 20.24 11.21
N ARG A 310 0.17 19.32 10.27
CA ARG A 310 1.23 18.75 9.44
C ARG A 310 0.71 18.55 8.04
N ILE A 311 1.49 18.97 7.07
CA ILE A 311 1.19 18.83 5.65
C ILE A 311 2.42 18.20 5.01
N GLY A 312 2.22 17.14 4.23
CA GLY A 312 3.27 16.47 3.47
C GLY A 312 2.86 16.31 2.02
N TYR A 313 3.79 16.53 1.13
CA TYR A 313 3.65 16.22 -0.29
C TYR A 313 4.79 15.34 -0.74
N SER A 314 4.49 14.28 -1.47
CA SER A 314 5.50 13.44 -2.09
C SER A 314 5.23 13.23 -3.57
N TYR A 315 6.34 13.04 -4.30
CA TYR A 315 6.34 12.71 -5.71
C TYR A 315 7.16 11.45 -5.95
N ASP A 316 6.56 10.49 -6.65
CA ASP A 316 7.20 9.23 -7.00
C ASP A 316 7.74 9.30 -8.44
N PHE A 317 9.05 9.27 -8.58
CA PHE A 317 9.73 9.14 -9.86
C PHE A 317 9.72 7.68 -10.29
N THR A 318 8.91 7.33 -11.29
CA THR A 318 8.83 5.95 -11.81
C THR A 318 10.13 5.57 -12.49
N VAL A 319 10.84 4.58 -11.96
CA VAL A 319 12.10 4.04 -12.49
C VAL A 319 11.95 2.66 -13.13
N SER A 320 10.75 2.08 -13.08
CA SER A 320 10.42 0.81 -13.74
C SER A 320 10.35 0.95 -15.27
N LYS A 321 10.15 -0.18 -15.96
CA LYS A 321 9.95 -0.20 -17.42
C LYS A 321 8.76 0.62 -17.92
N LEU A 322 7.80 0.96 -17.05
CA LEU A 322 6.69 1.87 -17.37
C LEU A 322 7.15 3.31 -17.65
N ASN A 323 8.29 3.67 -17.18
CA ASN A 323 9.03 4.93 -17.24
C ASN A 323 8.20 6.19 -16.86
N LEU A 324 8.89 7.23 -16.42
CA LEU A 324 8.29 8.47 -15.95
C LEU A 324 7.52 9.23 -17.04
N GLY A 325 8.05 9.23 -18.26
CA GLY A 325 7.47 9.98 -19.39
C GLY A 325 6.08 9.47 -19.81
N ARG A 326 5.78 8.19 -19.57
CA ARG A 326 4.46 7.62 -19.82
C ARG A 326 3.53 7.74 -18.63
N THR A 327 4.03 7.51 -17.42
CA THR A 327 3.20 7.46 -16.19
C THR A 327 2.88 8.84 -15.64
N GLY A 328 3.76 9.82 -15.84
CA GLY A 328 3.68 11.11 -15.14
C GLY A 328 4.00 10.99 -13.65
N GLY A 329 4.59 9.86 -13.20
CA GLY A 329 4.90 9.61 -11.80
C GLY A 329 3.67 9.37 -10.92
N SER A 330 3.79 9.67 -9.61
CA SER A 330 2.64 9.66 -8.69
C SER A 330 2.75 10.82 -7.71
N HIS A 331 1.62 11.42 -7.40
CA HIS A 331 1.50 12.55 -6.48
C HIS A 331 0.75 12.10 -5.24
N GLU A 332 1.21 12.51 -4.07
CA GLU A 332 0.56 12.17 -2.81
C GLU A 332 0.62 13.34 -1.84
N ILE A 333 -0.53 13.70 -1.27
CA ILE A 333 -0.65 14.73 -0.25
C ILE A 333 -1.24 14.15 1.02
N ASN A 334 -0.69 14.55 2.16
CA ASN A 334 -1.19 14.20 3.49
C ASN A 334 -1.41 15.46 4.32
N ILE A 335 -2.51 15.50 5.04
CA ILE A 335 -2.81 16.52 6.03
C ILE A 335 -3.17 15.80 7.33
N THR A 336 -2.41 16.08 8.39
CA THR A 336 -2.61 15.52 9.72
C THR A 336 -2.82 16.64 10.72
N TYR A 337 -3.83 16.52 11.57
CA TYR A 337 -4.05 17.42 12.69
C TYR A 337 -4.17 16.64 14.00
N VAL A 338 -3.33 17.01 14.96
CA VAL A 338 -3.34 16.46 16.32
C VAL A 338 -3.85 17.52 17.28
N PHE A 339 -4.97 17.21 17.96
CA PHE A 339 -5.60 18.12 18.92
C PHE A 339 -4.77 18.15 20.20
N ASN A 340 -3.94 19.17 20.37
CA ASN A 340 -3.10 19.33 21.55
C ASN A 340 -3.93 19.68 22.78
N LYS A 341 -4.11 18.72 23.69
CA LYS A 341 -4.58 19.02 25.06
C LYS A 341 -3.34 19.20 25.94
N PRO A 342 -3.26 20.25 26.78
CA PRO A 342 -2.17 20.38 27.71
C PRO A 342 -2.07 19.15 28.61
N PRO A 343 -0.89 18.55 28.81
CA PRO A 343 -0.75 17.35 29.61
C PRO A 343 -1.14 17.63 31.06
N LYS A 344 -2.14 16.95 31.58
CA LYS A 344 -2.34 16.83 33.03
C LYS A 344 -1.07 16.16 33.56
N LYS A 345 -0.46 16.74 34.58
CA LYS A 345 0.86 16.45 35.21
C LYS A 345 1.11 14.97 35.61
N LYS A 346 0.95 13.99 34.72
CA LYS A 346 1.39 12.60 34.94
C LYS A 346 2.44 12.26 33.89
N LYS A 347 3.55 11.64 34.34
CA LYS A 347 4.59 11.08 33.47
C LYS A 347 3.93 10.08 32.51
N VAL A 348 3.57 10.53 31.33
CA VAL A 348 3.12 9.68 30.24
C VAL A 348 4.40 9.25 29.52
N LEU A 349 4.50 7.97 29.17
CA LEU A 349 5.51 7.49 28.24
C LEU A 349 5.55 8.38 27.00
N LYS A 350 6.73 8.70 26.54
CA LYS A 350 6.90 9.52 25.35
C LYS A 350 6.25 8.84 24.16
N LYS A 351 5.69 9.66 23.27
CA LYS A 351 5.02 9.24 22.03
C LYS A 351 5.93 8.36 21.17
N ILE A 352 5.35 7.45 20.40
CA ILE A 352 6.08 6.62 19.44
C ILE A 352 6.92 7.54 18.52
N PRO A 353 8.22 7.27 18.31
CA PRO A 353 9.07 8.03 17.38
C PRO A 353 8.82 7.64 15.91
N CYS A 354 7.65 7.07 15.62
CA CYS A 354 7.18 7.00 14.26
C CYS A 354 7.28 8.41 13.66
N PRO A 355 7.51 8.57 12.34
CA PRO A 355 7.51 9.86 11.67
C PRO A 355 6.18 10.61 11.77
N ASP A 356 5.51 10.44 12.87
CA ASP A 356 4.57 11.41 13.35
C ASP A 356 5.37 12.68 13.60
N PHE A 357 5.20 13.63 12.76
CA PHE A 357 5.62 14.98 13.00
C PHE A 357 5.20 15.37 14.41
N LYS A 358 6.14 15.42 15.33
CA LYS A 358 5.91 16.02 16.64
C LYS A 358 5.89 17.52 16.52
#